data_e257660505922991d0b09303111f78bf
#
_entry.id   e257660505922991d0b09303111f78bf
#
_cell.length_a   1.000
_cell.length_b   1.000
_cell.length_c   1.000
_cell.angle_alpha   90.00
_cell.angle_beta   90.00
_cell.angle_gamma   90.00
#
_symmetry.space_group_name_H-M   'P 1'
#
loop_
_entity.id
_entity.type
_entity.pdbx_description
1 polymer ?
#
loop_
_entity_poly.entity_id
_entity_poly.type
_entity_poly.pdbx_seq_one_letter_code
_entity_poly.pdbx_strand_id
1 'polypeptide(L)'
;APGFGLQLFKFVLPLFPTADDEAARLIKAACHLHDVSWRGHPDYRAEICFDNATRANLGGLKHAERVFLGLSLMHRYRNQRKGHKFENLFSLLSQEQMRMAEILGKAMRLGAMMWVNKEETNAKLFWAPDAKALQLVLEGDAVSLYGEVAEARLKSLARAMNASFAFQAK
;
A
#
# COMPACT_ATOMS: atom_id res chain seq x y z
N ALA A 1 -4.36 -14.43 5.41
CA ALA A 1 -5.73 -15.00 5.44
C ALA A 1 -6.27 -15.04 4.01
N PRO A 2 -6.87 -16.14 3.58
CA PRO A 2 -7.52 -16.19 2.27
C PRO A 2 -8.55 -15.06 2.16
N GLY A 3 -8.54 -14.33 1.03
CA GLY A 3 -9.45 -13.21 0.79
C GLY A 3 -9.00 -11.85 1.27
N PHE A 4 -8.03 -11.75 2.17
CA PHE A 4 -7.57 -10.46 2.69
C PHE A 4 -6.98 -9.55 1.61
N GLY A 5 -6.24 -10.10 0.64
CA GLY A 5 -5.70 -9.33 -0.47
C GLY A 5 -6.77 -8.60 -1.30
N LEU A 6 -7.94 -9.22 -1.47
CA LEU A 6 -9.07 -8.58 -2.17
C LEU A 6 -9.69 -7.45 -1.35
N GLN A 7 -9.83 -7.65 -0.03
CA GLN A 7 -10.32 -6.61 0.87
C GLN A 7 -9.35 -5.41 0.90
N LEU A 8 -8.06 -5.70 0.98
CA LEU A 8 -7.01 -4.68 0.93
C LEU A 8 -7.04 -3.91 -0.40
N PHE A 9 -7.23 -4.62 -1.51
CA PHE A 9 -7.39 -4.00 -2.82
C PHE A 9 -8.58 -3.03 -2.86
N LYS A 10 -9.76 -3.45 -2.36
CA LYS A 10 -10.95 -2.57 -2.26
C LYS A 10 -10.69 -1.34 -1.39
N PHE A 11 -9.90 -1.48 -0.33
CA PHE A 11 -9.54 -0.39 0.57
C PHE A 11 -8.62 0.64 -0.09
N VAL A 12 -7.62 0.21 -0.85
CA VAL A 12 -6.62 1.10 -1.46
C VAL A 12 -7.05 1.69 -2.80
N LEU A 13 -7.91 1.00 -3.56
CA LEU A 13 -8.28 1.39 -4.92
C LEU A 13 -8.83 2.82 -5.05
N PRO A 14 -9.62 3.36 -4.11
CA PRO A 14 -10.12 4.75 -4.18
C PRO A 14 -9.02 5.82 -4.26
N LEU A 15 -7.79 5.50 -3.87
CA LEU A 15 -6.64 6.41 -3.97
C LEU A 15 -6.12 6.58 -5.39
N PHE A 16 -6.54 5.72 -6.32
CA PHE A 16 -6.07 5.66 -7.70
C PHE A 16 -7.22 5.78 -8.69
N PRO A 17 -7.96 6.92 -8.69
CA PRO A 17 -9.18 7.08 -9.49
C PRO A 17 -8.92 7.08 -11.00
N THR A 18 -7.68 7.37 -11.42
CA THR A 18 -7.27 7.40 -12.84
C THR A 18 -6.55 6.13 -13.29
N ALA A 19 -6.47 5.10 -12.44
CA ALA A 19 -5.83 3.85 -12.79
C ALA A 19 -6.61 3.14 -13.90
N ASP A 20 -5.90 2.82 -14.99
CA ASP A 20 -6.41 1.94 -16.03
C ASP A 20 -6.42 0.47 -15.57
N ASP A 21 -6.89 -0.44 -16.41
CA ASP A 21 -6.97 -1.86 -16.09
C ASP A 21 -5.61 -2.48 -15.78
N GLU A 22 -4.56 -2.02 -16.47
CA GLU A 22 -3.20 -2.52 -16.26
C GLU A 22 -2.65 -2.07 -14.91
N ALA A 23 -2.83 -0.80 -14.54
CA ALA A 23 -2.46 -0.27 -13.23
C ALA A 23 -3.29 -0.93 -12.11
N ALA A 24 -4.59 -1.09 -12.30
CA ALA A 24 -5.45 -1.78 -11.32
C ALA A 24 -5.02 -3.23 -11.09
N ARG A 25 -4.59 -3.93 -12.15
CA ARG A 25 -4.03 -5.29 -12.05
C ARG A 25 -2.78 -5.33 -11.18
N LEU A 26 -1.87 -4.37 -11.34
CA LEU A 26 -0.65 -4.28 -10.53
C LEU A 26 -0.96 -3.95 -9.06
N ILE A 27 -1.88 -3.02 -8.82
CA ILE A 27 -2.35 -2.68 -7.47
C ILE A 27 -2.95 -3.92 -6.79
N LYS A 28 -3.78 -4.67 -7.49
CA LYS A 28 -4.37 -5.91 -6.99
C LYS A 28 -3.31 -6.96 -6.67
N ALA A 29 -2.32 -7.13 -7.56
CA ALA A 29 -1.21 -8.05 -7.34
C ALA A 29 -0.40 -7.68 -6.09
N ALA A 30 -0.08 -6.40 -5.89
CA ALA A 30 0.59 -5.93 -4.69
C ALA A 30 -0.20 -6.26 -3.42
N CYS A 31 -1.51 -6.06 -3.44
CA CYS A 31 -2.39 -6.37 -2.30
C CYS A 31 -2.41 -7.87 -1.99
N HIS A 32 -2.39 -8.74 -2.99
CA HIS A 32 -2.30 -10.18 -2.76
C HIS A 32 -0.93 -10.63 -2.23
N LEU A 33 0.13 -9.90 -2.55
CA LEU A 33 1.50 -10.17 -2.10
C LEU A 33 1.88 -9.44 -0.80
N HIS A 34 0.95 -8.72 -0.18
CA HIS A 34 1.22 -7.80 0.93
C HIS A 34 1.98 -8.39 2.12
N ASP A 35 1.89 -9.69 2.35
CA ASP A 35 2.52 -10.41 3.45
C ASP A 35 3.48 -11.53 3.01
N VAL A 36 3.90 -11.51 1.74
CA VAL A 36 4.79 -12.55 1.16
C VAL A 36 6.05 -12.79 1.99
N SER A 37 6.50 -11.81 2.72
CA SER A 37 7.69 -11.87 3.58
C SER A 37 7.39 -11.86 5.08
N TRP A 38 6.18 -12.17 5.50
CA TRP A 38 5.78 -12.12 6.91
C TRP A 38 6.65 -12.99 7.83
N ARG A 39 7.22 -14.10 7.31
CA ARG A 39 8.13 -14.99 8.02
C ARG A 39 9.56 -14.47 8.13
N GLY A 40 9.91 -13.45 7.33
CA GLY A 40 11.23 -12.84 7.40
C GLY A 40 11.42 -12.00 8.66
N HIS A 41 12.68 -11.87 9.10
CA HIS A 41 13.02 -10.99 10.20
C HIS A 41 12.54 -9.56 9.91
N PRO A 42 11.94 -8.84 10.88
CA PRO A 42 11.38 -7.50 10.64
C PRO A 42 12.34 -6.52 9.95
N ASP A 43 13.62 -6.56 10.31
CA ASP A 43 14.63 -5.64 9.75
C ASP A 43 14.89 -5.85 8.26
N TYR A 44 14.67 -7.07 7.76
CA TYR A 44 14.94 -7.44 6.36
C TYR A 44 13.68 -7.64 5.52
N ARG A 45 12.48 -7.53 6.09
CA ARG A 45 11.22 -7.78 5.35
C ARG A 45 11.08 -6.95 4.09
N ALA A 46 11.44 -5.67 4.17
CA ALA A 46 11.37 -4.77 3.02
C ALA A 46 12.24 -5.24 1.86
N GLU A 47 13.46 -5.67 2.16
CA GLU A 47 14.41 -6.18 1.17
C GLU A 47 13.98 -7.54 0.61
N ILE A 48 13.50 -8.44 1.47
CA ILE A 48 13.01 -9.75 1.07
C ILE A 48 11.79 -9.60 0.16
N CYS A 49 10.86 -8.70 0.46
CA CYS A 49 9.72 -8.40 -0.39
C CYS A 49 10.15 -7.92 -1.77
N PHE A 50 11.07 -6.98 -1.81
CA PHE A 50 11.58 -6.43 -3.07
C PHE A 50 12.28 -7.52 -3.91
N ASP A 51 13.16 -8.29 -3.29
CA ASP A 51 13.91 -9.36 -3.95
C ASP A 51 12.97 -10.44 -4.49
N ASN A 52 12.01 -10.88 -3.67
CA ASN A 52 11.02 -11.86 -4.08
C ASN A 52 10.16 -11.37 -5.26
N ALA A 53 9.69 -10.13 -5.23
CA ALA A 53 8.87 -9.57 -6.30
C ALA A 53 9.64 -9.41 -7.62
N THR A 54 10.91 -9.00 -7.53
CA THR A 54 11.73 -8.77 -8.74
C THR A 54 12.28 -10.04 -9.36
N ARG A 55 12.53 -11.08 -8.55
CA ARG A 55 13.07 -12.38 -9.02
C ARG A 55 11.99 -13.41 -9.29
N ALA A 56 10.79 -13.26 -8.74
CA ALA A 56 9.71 -14.19 -8.97
C ALA A 56 9.38 -14.27 -10.46
N ASN A 57 9.20 -15.49 -10.94
CA ASN A 57 8.71 -15.73 -12.31
C ASN A 57 7.20 -15.48 -12.37
N LEU A 58 6.82 -14.22 -12.19
CA LEU A 58 5.45 -13.76 -12.32
C LEU A 58 5.13 -13.61 -13.80
N GLY A 59 4.53 -14.67 -14.38
CA GLY A 59 4.16 -14.67 -15.79
C GLY A 59 3.32 -13.45 -16.16
N GLY A 60 3.61 -12.84 -17.31
CA GLY A 60 2.88 -11.69 -17.83
C GLY A 60 3.27 -10.32 -17.23
N LEU A 61 4.29 -10.24 -16.37
CA LEU A 61 4.80 -8.98 -15.85
C LEU A 61 6.11 -8.56 -16.52
N LYS A 62 6.16 -7.31 -16.98
CA LYS A 62 7.39 -6.68 -17.47
C LYS A 62 8.36 -6.42 -16.30
N HIS A 63 9.64 -6.23 -16.59
CA HIS A 63 10.63 -6.00 -15.54
C HIS A 63 10.33 -4.74 -14.71
N ALA A 64 9.97 -3.63 -15.35
CA ALA A 64 9.56 -2.41 -14.64
C ALA A 64 8.34 -2.62 -13.73
N GLU A 65 7.37 -3.43 -14.16
CA GLU A 65 6.20 -3.76 -13.34
C GLU A 65 6.59 -4.56 -12.08
N ARG A 66 7.55 -5.47 -12.20
CA ARG A 66 8.10 -6.20 -11.04
C ARG A 66 8.83 -5.27 -10.08
N VAL A 67 9.58 -4.28 -10.61
CA VAL A 67 10.23 -3.25 -9.77
C VAL A 67 9.19 -2.40 -9.06
N PHE A 68 8.10 -2.00 -9.73
CA PHE A 68 6.98 -1.29 -9.12
C PHE A 68 6.35 -2.10 -7.96
N LEU A 69 6.06 -3.39 -8.19
CA LEU A 69 5.55 -4.27 -7.14
C LEU A 69 6.52 -4.37 -5.97
N GLY A 70 7.80 -4.59 -6.25
CA GLY A 70 8.83 -4.68 -5.22
C GLY A 70 8.94 -3.40 -4.39
N LEU A 71 8.91 -2.23 -5.03
CA LEU A 71 8.96 -0.95 -4.35
C LEU A 71 7.70 -0.70 -3.50
N SER A 72 6.52 -1.06 -4.01
CA SER A 72 5.26 -0.95 -3.26
C SER A 72 5.29 -1.81 -1.99
N LEU A 73 5.75 -3.04 -2.10
CA LEU A 73 5.89 -3.97 -0.96
C LEU A 73 6.97 -3.50 0.01
N MET A 74 8.05 -2.88 -0.47
CA MET A 74 9.07 -2.28 0.39
C MET A 74 8.48 -1.13 1.24
N HIS A 75 7.70 -0.24 0.64
CA HIS A 75 7.05 0.86 1.35
C HIS A 75 6.00 0.42 2.38
N ARG A 76 5.47 -0.79 2.25
CA ARG A 76 4.62 -1.38 3.29
C ARG A 76 5.38 -1.57 4.62
N TYR A 77 6.70 -1.77 4.57
CA TYR A 77 7.52 -2.02 5.74
C TYR A 77 8.47 -0.87 6.09
N ARG A 78 8.84 -0.03 5.10
CA ARG A 78 9.76 1.10 5.27
C ARG A 78 9.16 2.41 4.76
N ASN A 79 9.43 3.49 5.47
CA ASN A 79 9.00 4.84 5.06
C ASN A 79 9.92 5.46 4.02
N GLN A 80 11.17 5.03 3.92
CA GLN A 80 12.19 5.61 3.04
C GLN A 80 12.77 4.56 2.10
N ARG A 81 13.04 4.98 0.85
CA ARG A 81 13.72 4.16 -0.17
C ARG A 81 15.22 4.42 -0.28
N LYS A 82 15.71 5.55 0.26
CA LYS A 82 17.13 5.94 0.16
C LYS A 82 18.01 5.03 0.99
N GLY A 83 19.25 4.81 0.50
CA GLY A 83 20.22 3.95 1.16
C GLY A 83 19.93 2.45 1.02
N HIS A 84 19.05 2.08 0.10
CA HIS A 84 18.69 0.69 -0.14
C HIS A 84 19.58 0.08 -1.23
N LYS A 85 19.98 -1.19 -1.07
CA LYS A 85 20.83 -1.90 -2.05
C LYS A 85 20.22 -2.02 -3.46
N PHE A 86 18.89 -1.85 -3.60
CA PHE A 86 18.17 -1.91 -4.87
C PHE A 86 17.87 -0.54 -5.48
N GLU A 87 18.42 0.55 -4.92
CA GLU A 87 18.10 1.91 -5.34
C GLU A 87 18.37 2.17 -6.82
N ASN A 88 19.38 1.51 -7.39
CA ASN A 88 19.70 1.59 -8.81
C ASN A 88 18.60 1.03 -9.73
N LEU A 89 17.76 0.08 -9.26
CA LEU A 89 16.65 -0.47 -10.03
C LEU A 89 15.48 0.49 -10.14
N PHE A 90 15.37 1.44 -9.23
CA PHE A 90 14.29 2.44 -9.23
C PHE A 90 14.35 3.37 -10.44
N SER A 91 15.50 3.48 -11.10
CA SER A 91 15.65 4.22 -12.37
C SER A 91 14.80 3.66 -13.52
N LEU A 92 14.30 2.42 -13.40
CA LEU A 92 13.35 1.82 -14.34
C LEU A 92 11.93 2.39 -14.21
N LEU A 93 11.66 3.14 -13.15
CA LEU A 93 10.37 3.74 -12.88
C LEU A 93 10.43 5.25 -13.10
N SER A 94 9.32 5.81 -13.60
CA SER A 94 9.11 7.26 -13.60
C SER A 94 8.93 7.79 -12.17
N GLN A 95 9.07 9.10 -11.98
CA GLN A 95 8.80 9.76 -10.71
C GLN A 95 7.36 9.50 -10.23
N GLU A 96 6.40 9.52 -11.16
CA GLU A 96 5.00 9.23 -10.88
C GLU A 96 4.80 7.79 -10.44
N GLN A 97 5.41 6.82 -11.13
CA GLN A 97 5.35 5.40 -10.73
C GLN A 97 5.98 5.17 -9.36
N MET A 98 7.10 5.81 -9.04
CA MET A 98 7.72 5.74 -7.72
C MET A 98 6.81 6.32 -6.63
N ARG A 99 6.12 7.42 -6.92
CA ARG A 99 5.14 8.03 -6.02
C ARG A 99 3.93 7.13 -5.81
N MET A 100 3.39 6.55 -6.88
CA MET A 100 2.31 5.57 -6.80
C MET A 100 2.68 4.35 -5.96
N ALA A 101 3.89 3.83 -6.11
CA ALA A 101 4.38 2.71 -5.31
C ALA A 101 4.47 3.07 -3.82
N GLU A 102 4.92 4.27 -3.49
CA GLU A 102 4.95 4.77 -2.11
C GLU A 102 3.55 4.89 -1.51
N ILE A 103 2.63 5.51 -2.23
CA ILE A 103 1.22 5.66 -1.81
C ILE A 103 0.61 4.28 -1.58
N LEU A 104 0.78 3.35 -2.52
CA LEU A 104 0.24 2.00 -2.43
C LEU A 104 0.81 1.24 -1.23
N GLY A 105 2.11 1.28 -1.02
CA GLY A 105 2.76 0.63 0.12
C GLY A 105 2.28 1.17 1.46
N LYS A 106 2.19 2.48 1.61
CA LYS A 106 1.69 3.13 2.82
C LYS A 106 0.21 2.88 3.06
N ALA A 107 -0.61 2.86 1.99
CA ALA A 107 -2.01 2.50 2.08
C ALA A 107 -2.21 1.05 2.52
N MET A 108 -1.44 0.11 1.96
CA MET A 108 -1.44 -1.29 2.42
C MET A 108 -1.01 -1.43 3.87
N ARG A 109 -0.04 -0.64 4.31
CA ARG A 109 0.43 -0.63 5.70
C ARG A 109 -0.66 -0.17 6.66
N LEU A 110 -1.41 0.86 6.29
CA LEU A 110 -2.56 1.32 7.05
C LEU A 110 -3.68 0.27 7.03
N GLY A 111 -4.06 -0.20 5.84
CA GLY A 111 -5.13 -1.18 5.66
C GLY A 111 -4.89 -2.46 6.43
N ALA A 112 -3.64 -2.95 6.49
CA ALA A 112 -3.30 -4.19 7.17
C ALA A 112 -3.63 -4.19 8.68
N MET A 113 -3.78 -3.03 9.31
CA MET A 113 -4.15 -2.92 10.72
C MET A 113 -5.65 -2.66 10.96
N MET A 114 -6.43 -2.45 9.89
CA MET A 114 -7.84 -2.07 9.98
C MET A 114 -8.80 -3.26 10.00
N TRP A 115 -8.31 -4.50 9.89
CA TRP A 115 -9.16 -5.69 9.86
C TRP A 115 -9.09 -6.49 11.14
N VAL A 116 -10.16 -6.46 11.91
CA VAL A 116 -10.36 -7.31 13.09
C VAL A 116 -11.12 -8.57 12.70
N ASN A 117 -12.12 -8.47 11.83
CA ASN A 117 -12.93 -9.58 11.34
C ASN A 117 -12.78 -9.73 9.82
N LYS A 118 -12.69 -10.97 9.36
CA LYS A 118 -12.34 -11.34 7.99
C LYS A 118 -13.41 -11.09 6.93
N GLU A 119 -14.63 -10.78 7.29
CA GLU A 119 -15.78 -10.83 6.38
C GLU A 119 -16.36 -9.47 5.99
N GLU A 120 -16.23 -8.42 6.81
CA GLU A 120 -16.76 -7.10 6.49
C GLU A 120 -15.70 -6.00 6.58
N THR A 121 -15.71 -5.12 5.59
CA THR A 121 -14.85 -3.94 5.54
C THR A 121 -15.49 -2.79 6.30
N ASN A 122 -15.20 -2.69 7.58
CA ASN A 122 -15.62 -1.55 8.40
C ASN A 122 -14.65 -0.36 8.30
N ALA A 123 -13.76 -0.39 7.30
CA ALA A 123 -12.77 0.66 7.04
C ALA A 123 -12.80 1.06 5.56
N LYS A 124 -12.88 2.36 5.29
CA LYS A 124 -12.90 2.92 3.94
C LYS A 124 -11.99 4.14 3.85
N LEU A 125 -11.29 4.26 2.73
CA LEU A 125 -10.59 5.47 2.34
C LEU A 125 -11.40 6.24 1.31
N PHE A 126 -11.53 7.55 1.51
CA PHE A 126 -12.09 8.49 0.55
C PHE A 126 -11.00 9.46 0.11
N TRP A 127 -10.89 9.65 -1.18
CA TRP A 127 -9.94 10.56 -1.78
C TRP A 127 -10.65 11.59 -2.65
N ALA A 128 -10.46 12.87 -2.33
CA ALA A 128 -10.93 14.00 -3.13
C ALA A 128 -9.72 14.69 -3.78
N PRO A 129 -9.38 14.38 -5.05
CA PRO A 129 -8.18 14.90 -5.71
C PRO A 129 -8.16 16.42 -5.81
N ASP A 130 -9.29 17.03 -6.14
CA ASP A 130 -9.39 18.48 -6.33
C ASP A 130 -9.18 19.26 -5.03
N ALA A 131 -9.68 18.72 -3.93
CA ALA A 131 -9.49 19.28 -2.59
C ALA A 131 -8.19 18.82 -1.92
N LYS A 132 -7.46 17.88 -2.51
CA LYS A 132 -6.31 17.20 -1.90
C LYS A 132 -6.62 16.74 -0.46
N ALA A 133 -7.75 16.10 -0.30
CA ALA A 133 -8.27 15.66 0.99
C ALA A 133 -8.42 14.14 1.04
N LEU A 134 -7.78 13.53 2.02
CA LEU A 134 -7.84 12.12 2.34
C LEU A 134 -8.65 11.92 3.61
N GLN A 135 -9.62 11.00 3.59
CA GLN A 135 -10.44 10.67 4.74
C GLN A 135 -10.41 9.16 5.01
N LEU A 136 -10.15 8.80 6.27
CA LEU A 136 -10.36 7.44 6.76
C LEU A 136 -11.69 7.40 7.54
N VAL A 137 -12.58 6.50 7.13
CA VAL A 137 -13.85 6.25 7.82
C VAL A 137 -13.80 4.85 8.40
N LEU A 138 -14.04 4.74 9.71
CA LEU A 138 -14.16 3.48 10.43
C LEU A 138 -15.56 3.36 11.02
N GLU A 139 -16.14 2.16 10.92
CA GLU A 139 -17.49 1.84 11.39
C GLU A 139 -17.44 0.73 12.44
N GLY A 140 -18.37 0.82 13.41
CA GLY A 140 -18.53 -0.21 14.43
C GLY A 140 -17.27 -0.51 15.23
N ASP A 141 -16.91 -1.79 15.35
CA ASP A 141 -15.75 -2.24 16.14
C ASP A 141 -14.41 -1.74 15.60
N ALA A 142 -14.33 -1.41 14.29
CA ALA A 142 -13.12 -0.89 13.68
C ALA A 142 -12.73 0.49 14.23
N VAL A 143 -13.65 1.25 14.78
CA VAL A 143 -13.38 2.58 15.37
C VAL A 143 -12.33 2.48 16.48
N SER A 144 -12.35 1.42 17.27
CA SER A 144 -11.38 1.18 18.36
C SER A 144 -9.94 0.96 17.87
N LEU A 145 -9.74 0.70 16.58
CA LEU A 145 -8.42 0.52 15.97
C LEU A 145 -7.72 1.86 15.68
N TYR A 146 -8.44 2.97 15.72
CA TYR A 146 -7.85 4.27 15.51
C TYR A 146 -7.20 4.79 16.78
N GLY A 147 -5.89 4.75 16.81
CA GLY A 147 -5.05 5.26 17.87
C GLY A 147 -3.81 5.92 17.28
N GLU A 148 -2.82 6.22 18.09
CA GLU A 148 -1.61 6.95 17.70
C GLU A 148 -0.89 6.31 16.50
N VAL A 149 -0.79 4.98 16.45
CA VAL A 149 -0.13 4.26 15.36
C VAL A 149 -0.92 4.40 14.05
N ALA A 150 -2.24 4.24 14.11
CA ALA A 150 -3.10 4.39 12.93
C ALA A 150 -3.06 5.83 12.39
N GLU A 151 -3.13 6.81 13.28
CA GLU A 151 -3.00 8.22 12.92
C GLU A 151 -1.66 8.53 12.27
N ALA A 152 -0.55 8.04 12.84
CA ALA A 152 0.78 8.21 12.27
C ALA A 152 0.90 7.62 10.87
N ARG A 153 0.29 6.45 10.63
CA ARG A 153 0.24 5.82 9.30
C ARG A 153 -0.64 6.58 8.32
N LEU A 154 -1.79 7.06 8.75
CA LEU A 154 -2.67 7.90 7.93
C LEU A 154 -1.96 9.22 7.55
N LYS A 155 -1.29 9.85 8.49
CA LYS A 155 -0.48 11.06 8.25
C LYS A 155 0.66 10.81 7.27
N SER A 156 1.35 9.68 7.39
CA SER A 156 2.43 9.29 6.45
C SER A 156 1.89 9.08 5.03
N LEU A 157 0.72 8.44 4.90
CA LEU A 157 0.04 8.29 3.61
C LEU A 157 -0.37 9.63 3.01
N ALA A 158 -0.98 10.49 3.81
CA ALA A 158 -1.39 11.83 3.37
C ALA A 158 -0.20 12.67 2.89
N ARG A 159 0.93 12.60 3.56
CA ARG A 159 2.18 13.26 3.12
C ARG A 159 2.66 12.76 1.77
N ALA A 160 2.63 11.46 1.52
CA ALA A 160 2.99 10.88 0.23
C ALA A 160 2.05 11.36 -0.89
N MET A 161 0.80 11.64 -0.56
CA MET A 161 -0.22 12.16 -1.48
C MET A 161 -0.22 13.71 -1.57
N ASN A 162 0.61 14.38 -0.79
CA ASN A 162 0.59 15.84 -0.64
C ASN A 162 -0.82 16.36 -0.30
N ALA A 163 -1.45 15.75 0.68
CA ALA A 163 -2.85 15.93 1.05
C ALA A 163 -3.02 16.26 2.53
N SER A 164 -4.14 16.92 2.84
CA SER A 164 -4.69 16.94 4.20
C SER A 164 -5.36 15.60 4.52
N PHE A 165 -5.53 15.29 5.80
CA PHE A 165 -6.21 14.07 6.22
C PHE A 165 -7.22 14.34 7.33
N ALA A 166 -8.23 13.49 7.39
CA ALA A 166 -9.22 13.47 8.46
C ALA A 166 -9.61 12.04 8.79
N PHE A 167 -10.05 11.83 10.03
CA PHE A 167 -10.63 10.58 10.51
C PHE A 167 -12.10 10.82 10.87
N GLN A 168 -12.97 9.87 10.52
CA GLN A 168 -14.37 9.87 10.88
C GLN A 168 -14.77 8.51 11.43
N ALA A 169 -15.43 8.52 12.60
CA ALA A 169 -16.12 7.36 13.17
C ALA A 169 -17.60 7.39 12.76
N LYS A 170 -18.16 6.24 12.40
CA LYS A 170 -19.59 6.05 12.13
C LYS A 170 -20.17 4.90 12.96
#